data_82e9dff1fb7978dcc82d54d763584484
#
_entry.id   82e9dff1fb7978dcc82d54d763584484
#
_cell.length_a   1.000
_cell.length_b   1.000
_cell.length_c   1.000
_cell.angle_alpha   90.00
_cell.angle_beta   90.00
_cell.angle_gamma   90.00
#
_symmetry.space_group_name_H-M   'P 1'
#
loop_
_entity.id
_entity.type
_entity.pdbx_description
1 polymer ?
#
loop_
_entity_poly.entity_id
_entity_poly.type
_entity_poly.pdbx_seq_one_letter_code
_entity_poly.pdbx_strand_id
1 'polypeptide(L)'
;MRDNSYSSTHPPLPPTTEDLRVSWLRLLRSRRVGVSTFWRLLSEHKHVDAALEALPQVAKDAGVNSYRICPMDVAQAEIEAGHACGARLVCWGDYDYPSALSHLPDAPPLLWVRGGMAVLRRPMVALVGARNASSLGTRMARTLSRGLGEAGFVVVSGLARGVDTAAHIETVKTGTVAVMAGGVDVMYPAENGQLARDILDQDGALVSEQPIGMQPQARHFPVRNRIVSGMARAVVVVEAAAKSGSLITARTALDQGRDVMAVPGHPMDARASGCNFLIRDGAVLVRNVEDIIEALAPAEDIAPELPLEPANPPAVIPAGAPQTRSLRETADLHRQILDRLGPSPVAEDQLTRDLGASAAQMAPALTDLELEGRVHRQPGGLLSLAPRAGSARIS
;
A
#
# COMPACT_ATOMS: atom_id res chain seq x y z
N MET A 1 -14.93 36.43 6.74
CA MET A 1 -13.61 36.08 6.18
C MET A 1 -13.55 34.55 6.12
N ARG A 2 -13.66 33.95 4.95
CA ARG A 2 -13.52 32.49 4.77
C ARG A 2 -12.05 32.25 4.54
N ASP A 3 -11.43 31.58 5.50
CA ASP A 3 -10.03 31.17 5.44
C ASP A 3 -9.88 30.10 4.37
N ASN A 4 -9.27 30.47 3.26
CA ASN A 4 -8.94 29.57 2.16
C ASN A 4 -7.65 28.82 2.53
N SER A 5 -7.77 27.83 3.43
CA SER A 5 -6.65 26.92 3.71
C SER A 5 -6.45 26.02 2.50
N TYR A 6 -5.52 26.40 1.63
CA TYR A 6 -4.97 25.49 0.62
C TYR A 6 -4.39 24.27 1.34
N SER A 7 -5.04 23.13 1.20
CA SER A 7 -4.47 21.86 1.60
C SER A 7 -3.18 21.65 0.80
N SER A 8 -2.05 21.84 1.44
CA SER A 8 -0.75 21.57 0.82
C SER A 8 -0.62 20.05 0.66
N THR A 9 -0.53 19.59 -0.59
CA THR A 9 -0.34 18.18 -0.97
C THR A 9 1.09 17.67 -0.72
N HIS A 10 1.93 18.45 -0.04
CA HIS A 10 3.28 18.00 0.28
C HIS A 10 3.27 17.02 1.46
N PRO A 11 3.98 15.89 1.35
CA PRO A 11 4.15 14.98 2.47
C PRO A 11 4.81 15.72 3.66
N PRO A 12 4.52 15.30 4.90
CA PRO A 12 5.16 15.88 6.07
C PRO A 12 6.67 15.75 5.97
N LEU A 13 7.41 16.79 6.41
CA LEU A 13 8.87 16.74 6.43
C LEU A 13 9.36 15.77 7.51
N PRO A 14 10.36 14.92 7.21
CA PRO A 14 10.96 14.06 8.21
C PRO A 14 11.68 14.88 9.30
N PRO A 15 11.84 14.33 10.51
CA PRO A 15 12.54 15.03 11.58
C PRO A 15 14.05 15.10 11.30
N THR A 16 14.58 16.31 11.15
CA THR A 16 15.99 16.56 10.79
C THR A 16 16.88 16.80 12.01
N THR A 17 16.30 17.06 13.18
CA THR A 17 17.04 17.32 14.43
C THR A 17 16.64 16.31 15.49
N GLU A 18 17.50 16.13 16.51
CA GLU A 18 17.22 15.24 17.65
C GLU A 18 15.96 15.71 18.42
N ASP A 19 15.76 17.01 18.58
CA ASP A 19 14.58 17.55 19.24
C ASP A 19 13.28 17.19 18.49
N LEU A 20 13.31 17.25 17.17
CA LEU A 20 12.17 16.80 16.35
C LEU A 20 11.94 15.29 16.46
N ARG A 21 13.00 14.48 16.56
CA ARG A 21 12.88 13.03 16.80
C ARG A 21 12.22 12.75 18.14
N VAL A 22 12.62 13.49 19.19
CA VAL A 22 11.98 13.42 20.52
C VAL A 22 10.49 13.82 20.41
N SER A 23 10.17 14.90 19.72
CA SER A 23 8.79 15.35 19.53
C SER A 23 7.96 14.32 18.75
N TRP A 24 8.50 13.70 17.71
CA TRP A 24 7.86 12.59 16.98
C TRP A 24 7.60 11.39 17.88
N LEU A 25 8.58 11.01 18.69
CA LEU A 25 8.44 9.92 19.65
C LEU A 25 7.36 10.24 20.69
N ARG A 26 7.36 11.46 21.27
CA ARG A 26 6.33 11.94 22.20
C ARG A 26 4.92 11.83 21.61
N LEU A 27 4.74 12.27 20.34
CA LEU A 27 3.46 12.19 19.68
C LEU A 27 3.00 10.74 19.54
N LEU A 28 3.88 9.83 19.06
CA LEU A 28 3.57 8.43 18.87
C LEU A 28 3.35 7.67 20.19
N ARG A 29 4.03 8.06 21.28
CA ARG A 29 3.89 7.46 22.63
C ARG A 29 2.74 8.06 23.43
N SER A 30 2.09 9.10 22.92
CA SER A 30 0.91 9.69 23.55
C SER A 30 -0.27 8.72 23.51
N ARG A 31 -1.03 8.68 24.60
CA ARG A 31 -2.12 7.70 24.78
C ARG A 31 -3.12 7.74 23.61
N ARG A 32 -3.48 6.59 23.05
CA ARG A 32 -4.40 6.43 21.91
C ARG A 32 -3.92 7.05 20.59
N VAL A 33 -2.67 7.44 20.49
CA VAL A 33 -2.06 7.82 19.22
C VAL A 33 -1.43 6.56 18.62
N GLY A 34 -2.10 6.00 17.62
CA GLY A 34 -1.55 4.95 16.77
C GLY A 34 -0.98 5.55 15.48
N VAL A 35 -0.44 4.71 14.61
CA VAL A 35 0.18 5.14 13.35
C VAL A 35 -0.75 6.01 12.49
N SER A 36 -2.00 5.58 12.28
CA SER A 36 -2.98 6.35 11.49
C SER A 36 -3.30 7.71 12.12
N THR A 37 -3.44 7.76 13.46
CA THR A 37 -3.68 9.01 14.19
C THR A 37 -2.46 9.92 14.11
N PHE A 38 -1.25 9.37 14.19
CA PHE A 38 -0.01 10.12 14.04
C PHE A 38 0.06 10.82 12.69
N TRP A 39 -0.15 10.09 11.60
CA TRP A 39 -0.08 10.65 10.24
C TRP A 39 -1.19 11.66 9.99
N ARG A 40 -2.41 11.41 10.48
CA ARG A 40 -3.52 12.36 10.40
C ARG A 40 -3.19 13.67 11.10
N LEU A 41 -2.73 13.63 12.34
CA LEU A 41 -2.38 14.84 13.11
C LEU A 41 -1.24 15.62 12.45
N LEU A 42 -0.22 14.91 11.95
CA LEU A 42 0.89 15.56 11.27
C LEU A 42 0.47 16.21 9.94
N SER A 43 -0.45 15.59 9.21
CA SER A 43 -1.04 16.15 8.00
C SER A 43 -1.90 17.40 8.28
N GLU A 44 -2.73 17.36 9.34
CA GLU A 44 -3.61 18.46 9.73
C GLU A 44 -2.83 19.67 10.25
N HIS A 45 -1.80 19.44 11.07
CA HIS A 45 -1.05 20.51 11.76
C HIS A 45 0.29 20.86 11.11
N LYS A 46 0.75 20.09 10.10
CA LYS A 46 2.01 20.26 9.33
C LYS A 46 3.29 20.12 10.15
N HIS A 47 3.28 20.47 11.43
CA HIS A 47 4.43 20.39 12.34
C HIS A 47 4.08 19.59 13.59
N VAL A 48 5.03 18.78 14.05
CA VAL A 48 4.82 17.90 15.20
C VAL A 48 4.50 18.64 16.49
N ASP A 49 5.10 19.81 16.70
CA ASP A 49 4.87 20.60 17.91
C ASP A 49 3.44 21.16 17.92
N ALA A 50 2.95 21.66 16.78
CA ALA A 50 1.57 22.08 16.63
C ALA A 50 0.58 20.90 16.82
N ALA A 51 0.93 19.70 16.32
CA ALA A 51 0.14 18.49 16.55
C ALA A 51 0.10 18.09 18.04
N LEU A 52 1.23 18.23 18.74
CA LEU A 52 1.30 17.98 20.19
C LEU A 52 0.44 19.00 20.97
N GLU A 53 0.50 20.27 20.62
CA GLU A 53 -0.30 21.32 21.26
C GLU A 53 -1.81 21.11 21.04
N ALA A 54 -2.22 20.68 19.85
CA ALA A 54 -3.62 20.42 19.51
C ALA A 54 -4.16 19.13 20.14
N LEU A 55 -3.29 18.16 20.46
CA LEU A 55 -3.69 16.82 20.88
C LEU A 55 -4.61 16.76 22.10
N PRO A 56 -4.47 17.60 23.17
CA PRO A 56 -5.40 17.61 24.28
C PRO A 56 -6.83 18.03 23.87
N GLN A 57 -6.96 19.00 22.95
CA GLN A 57 -8.26 19.42 22.45
C GLN A 57 -8.89 18.35 21.55
N VAL A 58 -8.13 17.76 20.65
CA VAL A 58 -8.57 16.63 19.82
C VAL A 58 -9.04 15.46 20.67
N ALA A 59 -8.32 15.17 21.76
CA ALA A 59 -8.71 14.11 22.70
C ALA A 59 -10.00 14.45 23.44
N LYS A 60 -10.18 15.70 23.87
CA LYS A 60 -11.39 16.20 24.54
C LYS A 60 -12.61 16.08 23.60
N ASP A 61 -12.47 16.47 22.34
CA ASP A 61 -13.54 16.40 21.35
C ASP A 61 -13.93 14.92 21.06
N ALA A 62 -12.97 13.99 21.23
CA ALA A 62 -13.19 12.55 21.18
C ALA A 62 -13.69 11.95 22.53
N GLY A 63 -14.10 12.79 23.50
CA GLY A 63 -14.67 12.35 24.78
C GLY A 63 -13.63 11.89 25.81
N VAL A 64 -12.35 12.21 25.63
CA VAL A 64 -11.29 11.87 26.59
C VAL A 64 -10.95 13.08 27.45
N ASN A 65 -11.48 13.11 28.66
CA ASN A 65 -11.18 14.15 29.63
C ASN A 65 -9.78 13.97 30.26
N SER A 66 -9.15 15.07 30.66
CA SER A 66 -7.85 15.09 31.36
C SER A 66 -6.73 14.37 30.57
N TYR A 67 -6.68 14.61 29.27
CA TYR A 67 -5.66 14.01 28.40
C TYR A 67 -4.27 14.60 28.70
N ARG A 68 -3.27 13.73 28.82
CA ARG A 68 -1.88 14.11 28.99
C ARG A 68 -1.07 13.58 27.81
N ILE A 69 -0.32 14.48 27.18
CA ILE A 69 0.69 14.17 26.17
C ILE A 69 1.81 13.38 26.84
N CYS A 70 2.50 12.51 26.08
CA CYS A 70 3.71 11.86 26.58
C CYS A 70 4.73 12.91 27.07
N PRO A 71 5.18 12.85 28.33
CA PRO A 71 6.15 13.78 28.87
C PRO A 71 7.48 13.72 28.09
N MET A 72 8.22 14.82 28.08
CA MET A 72 9.50 14.94 27.38
C MET A 72 10.54 13.96 27.97
N ASP A 73 10.62 13.91 29.28
CA ASP A 73 11.53 13.05 30.04
C ASP A 73 11.30 11.56 29.75
N VAL A 74 10.04 11.13 29.53
CA VAL A 74 9.72 9.75 29.17
C VAL A 74 10.25 9.40 27.78
N ALA A 75 10.09 10.31 26.80
CA ALA A 75 10.60 10.08 25.46
C ALA A 75 12.13 10.12 25.41
N GLN A 76 12.76 11.03 26.16
CA GLN A 76 14.22 11.09 26.28
C GLN A 76 14.77 9.83 26.94
N ALA A 77 14.15 9.36 28.02
CA ALA A 77 14.53 8.12 28.67
C ALA A 77 14.41 6.89 27.74
N GLU A 78 13.40 6.85 26.86
CA GLU A 78 13.28 5.79 25.84
C GLU A 78 14.43 5.87 24.83
N ILE A 79 14.84 7.07 24.39
CA ILE A 79 15.97 7.26 23.46
C ILE A 79 17.29 6.84 24.14
N GLU A 80 17.52 7.24 25.37
CA GLU A 80 18.70 6.84 26.15
C GLU A 80 18.76 5.32 26.32
N ALA A 81 17.65 4.70 26.69
CA ALA A 81 17.55 3.24 26.79
C ALA A 81 17.81 2.53 25.46
N GLY A 82 17.32 3.11 24.35
CA GLY A 82 17.62 2.62 23.01
C GLY A 82 19.10 2.65 22.70
N HIS A 83 19.76 3.78 22.92
CA HIS A 83 21.20 3.91 22.73
C HIS A 83 22.00 2.96 23.66
N ALA A 84 21.60 2.81 24.91
CA ALA A 84 22.24 1.92 25.87
C ALA A 84 22.18 0.44 25.45
N CYS A 85 21.12 0.01 24.76
CA CYS A 85 21.04 -1.36 24.22
C CYS A 85 21.62 -1.49 22.79
N GLY A 86 22.25 -0.44 22.24
CA GLY A 86 22.85 -0.42 20.91
C GLY A 86 21.82 -0.29 19.78
N ALA A 87 20.62 0.21 20.08
CA ALA A 87 19.62 0.50 19.07
C ALA A 87 19.69 1.96 18.59
N ARG A 88 19.28 2.20 17.36
CA ARG A 88 19.11 3.53 16.76
C ARG A 88 17.64 3.76 16.42
N LEU A 89 17.17 4.99 16.64
CA LEU A 89 15.85 5.42 16.21
C LEU A 89 15.93 5.88 14.76
N VAL A 90 15.26 5.15 13.87
CA VAL A 90 15.16 5.46 12.44
C VAL A 90 13.75 6.00 12.17
N CYS A 91 13.69 7.22 11.67
CA CYS A 91 12.43 7.91 11.38
C CYS A 91 12.04 7.74 9.92
N TRP A 92 10.76 7.82 9.64
CA TRP A 92 10.27 7.92 8.27
C TRP A 92 10.94 9.10 7.56
N GLY A 93 11.46 8.84 6.35
CA GLY A 93 12.22 9.82 5.57
C GLY A 93 13.73 9.83 5.83
N ASP A 94 14.23 9.11 6.84
CA ASP A 94 15.67 8.90 7.02
C ASP A 94 16.23 8.03 5.89
N TYR A 95 17.51 8.22 5.56
CA TYR A 95 18.22 7.46 4.54
C TYR A 95 18.21 5.94 4.79
N ASP A 96 18.25 5.53 6.05
CA ASP A 96 18.23 4.12 6.45
C ASP A 96 16.82 3.56 6.63
N TYR A 97 15.77 4.36 6.42
CA TYR A 97 14.40 3.86 6.50
C TYR A 97 14.08 2.99 5.27
N PRO A 98 13.49 1.78 5.45
CA PRO A 98 13.21 0.88 4.32
C PRO A 98 12.27 1.54 3.29
N SER A 99 12.76 1.75 2.06
CA SER A 99 12.03 2.47 1.01
C SER A 99 10.69 1.81 0.68
N ALA A 100 10.65 0.48 0.62
CA ALA A 100 9.41 -0.25 0.36
C ALA A 100 8.33 0.06 1.41
N LEU A 101 8.73 0.18 2.69
CA LEU A 101 7.82 0.46 3.80
C LEU A 101 7.33 1.92 3.80
N SER A 102 8.15 2.86 3.30
CA SER A 102 7.82 4.30 3.31
C SER A 102 6.62 4.68 2.44
N HIS A 103 6.28 3.86 1.45
CA HIS A 103 5.16 4.10 0.54
C HIS A 103 3.80 3.65 1.08
N LEU A 104 3.78 2.99 2.23
CA LEU A 104 2.54 2.50 2.81
C LEU A 104 1.79 3.59 3.58
N PRO A 105 0.44 3.63 3.50
CA PRO A 105 -0.35 4.62 4.21
C PRO A 105 -0.27 4.48 5.74
N ASP A 106 0.08 3.27 6.23
CA ASP A 106 0.28 2.93 7.62
C ASP A 106 1.75 2.69 7.97
N ALA A 107 2.69 3.30 7.23
CA ALA A 107 4.11 3.22 7.50
C ALA A 107 4.42 3.62 8.95
N PRO A 108 5.22 2.84 9.70
CA PRO A 108 5.63 3.24 11.04
C PRO A 108 6.37 4.57 11.00
N PRO A 109 5.95 5.60 11.75
CA PRO A 109 6.69 6.87 11.79
C PRO A 109 8.12 6.70 12.29
N LEU A 110 8.33 5.75 13.18
CA LEU A 110 9.58 5.47 13.89
C LEU A 110 9.82 3.97 13.96
N LEU A 111 11.06 3.57 13.77
CA LEU A 111 11.54 2.20 13.96
C LEU A 111 12.76 2.21 14.87
N TRP A 112 12.75 1.39 15.89
CA TRP A 112 13.94 1.01 16.61
C TRP A 112 14.69 -0.04 15.82
N VAL A 113 15.96 0.19 15.52
CA VAL A 113 16.81 -0.71 14.75
C VAL A 113 18.06 -1.03 15.54
N ARG A 114 18.38 -2.31 15.65
CA ARG A 114 19.61 -2.80 16.26
C ARG A 114 20.35 -3.64 15.23
N GLY A 115 21.65 -3.39 15.04
CA GLY A 115 22.50 -4.07 14.05
C GLY A 115 22.82 -3.24 12.81
N GLY A 116 23.01 -3.90 11.68
CA GLY A 116 23.45 -3.27 10.43
C GLY A 116 22.35 -2.40 9.78
N MET A 117 22.66 -1.14 9.46
CA MET A 117 21.72 -0.26 8.75
C MET A 117 21.72 -0.53 7.24
N ALA A 118 22.85 -0.93 6.68
CA ALA A 118 22.98 -1.17 5.26
C ALA A 118 22.03 -2.26 4.74
N VAL A 119 21.73 -3.27 5.57
CA VAL A 119 20.83 -4.36 5.23
C VAL A 119 19.39 -3.88 4.98
N LEU A 120 18.98 -2.77 5.63
CA LEU A 120 17.62 -2.21 5.48
C LEU A 120 17.35 -1.58 4.11
N ARG A 121 18.40 -1.24 3.36
CA ARG A 121 18.31 -0.60 2.04
C ARG A 121 18.34 -1.59 0.89
N ARG A 122 18.66 -2.86 1.18
CA ARG A 122 18.71 -3.91 0.16
C ARG A 122 17.30 -4.42 -0.18
N PRO A 123 17.09 -4.97 -1.38
CA PRO A 123 15.81 -5.60 -1.72
C PRO A 123 15.53 -6.78 -0.80
N MET A 124 14.28 -6.86 -0.30
CA MET A 124 13.89 -7.87 0.67
C MET A 124 12.79 -8.77 0.14
N VAL A 125 12.82 -10.04 0.57
CA VAL A 125 11.74 -11.02 0.41
C VAL A 125 11.36 -11.54 1.78
N ALA A 126 10.06 -11.54 2.10
CA ALA A 126 9.57 -12.09 3.35
C ALA A 126 9.33 -13.59 3.23
N LEU A 127 9.91 -14.39 4.13
CA LEU A 127 9.56 -15.79 4.31
C LEU A 127 8.78 -15.96 5.61
N VAL A 128 7.57 -16.49 5.50
CA VAL A 128 6.68 -16.69 6.66
C VAL A 128 6.05 -18.09 6.61
N GLY A 129 5.61 -18.60 7.77
CA GLY A 129 4.95 -19.88 7.79
C GLY A 129 4.60 -20.41 9.17
N ALA A 130 4.44 -21.73 9.26
CA ALA A 130 4.06 -22.42 10.48
C ALA A 130 5.14 -22.31 11.56
N ARG A 131 4.71 -22.02 12.80
CA ARG A 131 5.59 -22.06 13.99
C ARG A 131 6.00 -23.49 14.38
N ASN A 132 5.17 -24.47 14.05
CA ASN A 132 5.45 -25.89 14.17
C ASN A 132 5.57 -26.50 12.77
N ALA A 133 6.61 -26.07 12.05
CA ALA A 133 6.86 -26.50 10.68
C ALA A 133 7.24 -27.98 10.63
N SER A 134 6.79 -28.66 9.58
CA SER A 134 7.24 -30.02 9.29
C SER A 134 8.72 -30.05 8.90
N SER A 135 9.30 -31.25 8.89
CA SER A 135 10.67 -31.42 8.38
C SER A 135 10.81 -30.98 6.92
N LEU A 136 9.77 -31.20 6.11
CA LEU A 136 9.74 -30.73 4.71
C LEU A 136 9.63 -29.19 4.65
N GLY A 137 8.72 -28.59 5.43
CA GLY A 137 8.57 -27.14 5.51
C GLY A 137 9.85 -26.44 5.98
N THR A 138 10.51 -26.99 7.01
CA THR A 138 11.80 -26.48 7.50
C THR A 138 12.88 -26.58 6.42
N ARG A 139 12.98 -27.71 5.72
CA ARG A 139 13.96 -27.89 4.63
C ARG A 139 13.67 -26.95 3.46
N MET A 140 12.40 -26.78 3.09
CA MET A 140 12.01 -25.85 2.04
C MET A 140 12.36 -24.41 2.42
N ALA A 141 12.02 -23.97 3.64
CA ALA A 141 12.38 -22.64 4.13
C ALA A 141 13.88 -22.38 4.05
N ARG A 142 14.71 -23.35 4.46
CA ARG A 142 16.17 -23.25 4.33
C ARG A 142 16.64 -23.14 2.90
N THR A 143 16.13 -24.03 2.01
CA THR A 143 16.53 -24.02 0.60
C THR A 143 16.19 -22.70 -0.09
N LEU A 144 14.97 -22.20 0.09
CA LEU A 144 14.53 -20.93 -0.49
C LEU A 144 15.33 -19.75 0.08
N SER A 145 15.55 -19.72 1.40
CA SER A 145 16.30 -18.63 2.05
C SER A 145 17.74 -18.58 1.57
N ARG A 146 18.41 -19.73 1.47
CA ARG A 146 19.78 -19.79 0.97
C ARG A 146 19.87 -19.25 -0.44
N GLY A 147 19.02 -19.73 -1.36
CA GLY A 147 19.03 -19.28 -2.74
C GLY A 147 18.68 -17.79 -2.90
N LEU A 148 17.75 -17.28 -2.09
CA LEU A 148 17.48 -15.84 -2.05
C LEU A 148 18.69 -15.03 -1.57
N GLY A 149 19.38 -15.49 -0.52
CA GLY A 149 20.61 -14.86 -0.04
C GLY A 149 21.73 -14.86 -1.08
N GLU A 150 21.93 -15.98 -1.80
CA GLU A 150 22.87 -16.13 -2.90
C GLU A 150 22.51 -15.21 -4.09
N ALA A 151 21.23 -15.02 -4.36
CA ALA A 151 20.72 -14.08 -5.36
C ALA A 151 20.77 -12.59 -4.94
N GLY A 152 21.29 -12.28 -3.74
CA GLY A 152 21.48 -10.92 -3.26
C GLY A 152 20.28 -10.31 -2.53
N PHE A 153 19.19 -11.05 -2.33
CA PHE A 153 18.06 -10.60 -1.52
C PHE A 153 18.34 -10.74 -0.03
N VAL A 154 17.78 -9.82 0.74
CA VAL A 154 17.69 -9.94 2.19
C VAL A 154 16.40 -10.68 2.54
N VAL A 155 16.49 -11.65 3.45
CA VAL A 155 15.29 -12.31 3.96
C VAL A 155 14.79 -11.57 5.18
N VAL A 156 13.52 -11.14 5.13
CA VAL A 156 12.84 -10.54 6.27
C VAL A 156 11.82 -11.51 6.84
N SER A 157 11.79 -11.66 8.17
CA SER A 157 10.82 -12.50 8.86
C SER A 157 10.59 -12.04 10.31
N GLY A 158 9.87 -12.81 11.09
CA GLY A 158 9.42 -12.40 12.41
C GLY A 158 10.13 -13.04 13.59
N LEU A 159 11.25 -13.71 13.39
CA LEU A 159 11.99 -14.42 14.44
C LEU A 159 11.15 -15.43 15.24
N ALA A 160 10.02 -15.89 14.72
CA ALA A 160 9.19 -16.91 15.34
C ALA A 160 9.84 -18.30 15.19
N ARG A 161 9.36 -19.27 15.96
CA ARG A 161 9.74 -20.69 15.76
C ARG A 161 9.38 -21.17 14.37
N GLY A 162 9.96 -22.28 13.91
CA GLY A 162 9.61 -22.95 12.67
C GLY A 162 10.20 -22.30 11.43
N VAL A 163 9.34 -21.90 10.49
CA VAL A 163 9.76 -21.32 9.20
C VAL A 163 10.64 -20.10 9.36
N ASP A 164 10.26 -19.14 10.24
CA ASP A 164 11.02 -17.90 10.46
C ASP A 164 12.45 -18.22 10.96
N THR A 165 12.56 -19.11 11.97
CA THR A 165 13.86 -19.55 12.49
C THR A 165 14.70 -20.18 11.38
N ALA A 166 14.13 -21.10 10.58
CA ALA A 166 14.82 -21.78 9.50
C ALA A 166 15.33 -20.80 8.43
N ALA A 167 14.51 -19.79 8.11
CA ALA A 167 14.85 -18.75 7.15
C ALA A 167 16.01 -17.88 7.64
N HIS A 168 15.96 -17.40 8.87
CA HIS A 168 17.02 -16.56 9.43
C HIS A 168 18.35 -17.30 9.53
N ILE A 169 18.36 -18.56 9.99
CA ILE A 169 19.59 -19.35 10.14
C ILE A 169 20.39 -19.41 8.82
N GLU A 170 19.71 -19.60 7.70
CA GLU A 170 20.37 -19.74 6.38
C GLU A 170 20.87 -18.39 5.83
N THR A 171 20.32 -17.29 6.29
CA THR A 171 20.62 -15.96 5.76
C THR A 171 21.39 -15.05 6.71
N VAL A 172 21.82 -15.54 7.87
CA VAL A 172 22.69 -14.83 8.81
C VAL A 172 23.89 -14.18 8.11
N LYS A 173 24.54 -14.91 7.20
CA LYS A 173 25.77 -14.45 6.51
C LYS A 173 25.49 -13.60 5.25
N THR A 174 24.33 -13.77 4.62
CA THR A 174 24.01 -13.09 3.35
C THR A 174 23.17 -11.83 3.55
N GLY A 175 22.51 -11.73 4.69
CA GLY A 175 21.68 -10.61 5.12
C GLY A 175 20.27 -11.03 5.50
N THR A 176 19.89 -10.71 6.73
CA THR A 176 18.55 -10.98 7.23
C THR A 176 18.07 -9.89 8.18
N VAL A 177 16.76 -9.66 8.20
CA VAL A 177 16.10 -8.67 9.07
C VAL A 177 15.01 -9.37 9.87
N ALA A 178 15.13 -9.32 11.19
CA ALA A 178 14.11 -9.85 12.07
C ALA A 178 13.24 -8.71 12.62
N VAL A 179 11.95 -8.72 12.29
CA VAL A 179 10.99 -7.74 12.84
C VAL A 179 10.43 -8.29 14.14
N MET A 180 10.54 -7.50 15.22
CA MET A 180 10.17 -7.90 16.57
C MET A 180 8.75 -7.46 16.92
N ALA A 181 8.01 -8.26 17.72
CA ALA A 181 6.68 -7.90 18.21
C ALA A 181 6.70 -7.18 19.57
N GLY A 182 7.82 -7.22 20.27
CA GLY A 182 8.15 -6.44 21.47
C GLY A 182 9.22 -5.40 21.18
N GLY A 183 9.78 -4.80 22.22
CA GLY A 183 10.95 -3.92 22.09
C GLY A 183 12.12 -4.65 21.40
N VAL A 184 12.93 -3.90 20.67
CA VAL A 184 14.06 -4.46 19.91
C VAL A 184 15.14 -5.08 20.80
N ASP A 185 15.11 -4.77 22.08
CA ASP A 185 15.96 -5.29 23.15
C ASP A 185 15.35 -6.55 23.82
N VAL A 186 14.08 -6.88 23.56
CA VAL A 186 13.37 -8.00 24.18
C VAL A 186 13.37 -9.21 23.27
N MET A 187 14.17 -10.22 23.61
CA MET A 187 14.30 -11.44 22.81
C MET A 187 13.12 -12.38 23.04
N TYR A 188 12.30 -12.52 22.00
CA TYR A 188 11.15 -13.42 21.99
C TYR A 188 11.00 -14.13 20.62
N PRO A 189 10.83 -15.46 20.59
CA PRO A 189 10.87 -16.37 21.73
C PRO A 189 12.31 -16.51 22.28
N ALA A 190 12.45 -16.86 23.56
CA ALA A 190 13.75 -16.95 24.22
C ALA A 190 14.69 -17.95 23.57
N GLU A 191 14.14 -19.01 22.96
CA GLU A 191 14.87 -20.06 22.23
C GLU A 191 15.67 -19.48 21.04
N ASN A 192 15.20 -18.40 20.43
CA ASN A 192 15.85 -17.74 19.31
C ASN A 192 16.81 -16.61 19.75
N GLY A 193 17.09 -16.50 21.05
CA GLY A 193 18.01 -15.48 21.57
C GLY A 193 19.42 -15.60 21.03
N GLN A 194 19.94 -16.82 20.80
CA GLN A 194 21.25 -17.00 20.15
C GLN A 194 21.19 -16.57 18.68
N LEU A 195 20.16 -16.99 17.93
CA LEU A 195 19.96 -16.58 16.55
C LEU A 195 19.89 -15.06 16.40
N ALA A 196 19.22 -14.37 17.32
CA ALA A 196 19.17 -12.91 17.31
C ALA A 196 20.58 -12.29 17.49
N ARG A 197 21.43 -12.86 18.32
CA ARG A 197 22.83 -12.44 18.46
C ARG A 197 23.61 -12.70 17.17
N ASP A 198 23.48 -13.91 16.62
CA ASP A 198 24.17 -14.28 15.39
C ASP A 198 23.77 -13.35 14.21
N ILE A 199 22.50 -12.91 14.16
CA ILE A 199 22.03 -11.91 13.18
C ILE A 199 22.78 -10.59 13.37
N LEU A 200 22.89 -10.10 14.60
CA LEU A 200 23.57 -8.84 14.91
C LEU A 200 25.07 -8.92 14.62
N ASP A 201 25.70 -10.04 14.95
CA ASP A 201 27.15 -10.28 14.78
C ASP A 201 27.56 -10.37 13.29
N GLN A 202 26.62 -10.58 12.39
CA GLN A 202 26.83 -10.67 10.94
C GLN A 202 26.16 -9.53 10.16
N ASP A 203 26.07 -8.34 10.79
CA ASP A 203 25.50 -7.12 10.17
C ASP A 203 24.06 -7.26 9.66
N GLY A 204 23.30 -8.24 10.15
CA GLY A 204 21.86 -8.28 10.03
C GLY A 204 21.20 -7.26 10.97
N ALA A 205 19.88 -7.17 10.98
CA ALA A 205 19.16 -6.21 11.80
C ALA A 205 17.96 -6.80 12.54
N LEU A 206 17.74 -6.31 13.76
CA LEU A 206 16.49 -6.44 14.50
C LEU A 206 15.76 -5.12 14.41
N VAL A 207 14.45 -5.17 14.11
CA VAL A 207 13.62 -3.97 13.88
C VAL A 207 12.34 -4.06 14.70
N SER A 208 11.93 -2.97 15.33
CA SER A 208 10.66 -2.88 16.04
C SER A 208 10.07 -1.48 16.02
N GLU A 209 8.73 -1.36 15.97
CA GLU A 209 8.02 -0.10 16.22
C GLU A 209 7.64 0.07 17.71
N GLN A 210 7.82 -0.98 18.51
CA GLN A 210 7.44 -0.99 19.91
C GLN A 210 8.48 -0.25 20.79
N PRO A 211 8.04 0.32 21.93
CA PRO A 211 8.98 0.93 22.87
C PRO A 211 10.05 -0.04 23.34
N ILE A 212 11.22 0.51 23.68
CA ILE A 212 12.28 -0.24 24.35
C ILE A 212 11.74 -0.89 25.63
N GLY A 213 12.13 -2.13 25.92
CA GLY A 213 11.67 -2.91 27.07
C GLY A 213 10.27 -3.51 26.96
N MET A 214 9.52 -3.22 25.89
CA MET A 214 8.15 -3.70 25.72
C MET A 214 8.10 -5.21 25.56
N GLN A 215 7.44 -5.89 26.49
CA GLN A 215 7.18 -7.33 26.36
C GLN A 215 6.13 -7.62 25.27
N PRO A 216 6.36 -8.60 24.38
CA PRO A 216 5.42 -8.93 23.33
C PRO A 216 4.11 -9.50 23.90
N GLN A 217 2.99 -9.04 23.37
CA GLN A 217 1.65 -9.52 23.70
C GLN A 217 0.97 -10.05 22.43
N ALA A 218 -0.04 -10.90 22.56
CA ALA A 218 -0.73 -11.54 21.42
C ALA A 218 -1.17 -10.53 20.34
N ARG A 219 -1.67 -9.35 20.75
CA ARG A 219 -2.09 -8.26 19.85
C ARG A 219 -0.96 -7.62 19.05
N HIS A 220 0.30 -7.73 19.49
CA HIS A 220 1.44 -7.10 18.81
C HIS A 220 1.90 -7.91 17.60
N PHE A 221 1.64 -9.21 17.54
CA PHE A 221 2.07 -10.04 16.41
C PHE A 221 1.39 -9.69 15.09
N PRO A 222 0.04 -9.53 15.01
CA PRO A 222 -0.60 -9.06 13.78
C PRO A 222 -0.13 -7.67 13.35
N VAL A 223 0.05 -6.75 14.31
CA VAL A 223 0.54 -5.39 14.03
C VAL A 223 1.96 -5.42 13.47
N ARG A 224 2.86 -6.23 14.03
CA ARG A 224 4.22 -6.43 13.52
C ARG A 224 4.24 -7.03 12.11
N ASN A 225 3.32 -7.95 11.80
CA ASN A 225 3.32 -8.65 10.52
C ASN A 225 3.19 -7.70 9.31
N ARG A 226 2.48 -6.56 9.48
CA ARG A 226 2.40 -5.52 8.42
C ARG A 226 3.76 -4.89 8.09
N ILE A 227 4.68 -4.87 9.05
CA ILE A 227 6.04 -4.37 8.83
C ILE A 227 6.85 -5.42 8.05
N VAL A 228 6.71 -6.71 8.40
CA VAL A 228 7.35 -7.81 7.65
C VAL A 228 6.97 -7.77 6.18
N SER A 229 5.66 -7.72 5.88
CA SER A 229 5.17 -7.65 4.50
C SER A 229 5.52 -6.32 3.84
N GLY A 230 5.42 -5.21 4.59
CA GLY A 230 5.68 -3.87 4.08
C GLY A 230 7.13 -3.61 3.66
N MET A 231 8.10 -4.23 4.34
CA MET A 231 9.53 -4.16 4.00
C MET A 231 9.88 -4.99 2.77
N ALA A 232 9.06 -5.98 2.41
CA ALA A 232 9.34 -6.95 1.36
C ALA A 232 8.77 -6.52 0.01
N ARG A 233 9.39 -7.00 -1.07
CA ARG A 233 8.85 -6.95 -2.43
C ARG A 233 7.78 -8.02 -2.63
N ALA A 234 7.99 -9.19 -2.02
CA ALA A 234 7.03 -10.30 -2.01
C ALA A 234 7.03 -11.04 -0.66
N VAL A 235 5.93 -11.72 -0.38
CA VAL A 235 5.76 -12.59 0.78
C VAL A 235 5.60 -14.04 0.32
N VAL A 236 6.53 -14.89 0.70
CA VAL A 236 6.51 -16.33 0.42
C VAL A 236 5.99 -17.08 1.64
N VAL A 237 4.86 -17.77 1.51
CA VAL A 237 4.29 -18.62 2.55
C VAL A 237 4.75 -20.05 2.32
N VAL A 238 5.64 -20.56 3.20
CA VAL A 238 6.27 -21.89 3.01
C VAL A 238 5.38 -23.02 3.48
N GLU A 239 4.75 -22.89 4.63
CA GLU A 239 3.82 -23.87 5.19
C GLU A 239 2.78 -23.14 6.07
N ALA A 240 1.51 -23.36 5.81
CA ALA A 240 0.42 -22.73 6.59
C ALA A 240 -0.83 -23.61 6.58
N ALA A 241 -1.37 -23.88 7.76
CA ALA A 241 -2.73 -24.41 7.90
C ALA A 241 -3.77 -23.30 7.64
N ALA A 242 -5.02 -23.66 7.37
CA ALA A 242 -6.11 -22.75 7.01
C ALA A 242 -6.37 -21.59 8.02
N LYS A 243 -5.99 -21.78 9.28
CA LYS A 243 -6.12 -20.76 10.35
C LYS A 243 -4.77 -20.22 10.85
N SER A 244 -3.71 -20.35 10.04
CA SER A 244 -2.37 -19.89 10.42
C SER A 244 -2.28 -18.36 10.45
N GLY A 245 -1.53 -17.83 11.43
CA GLY A 245 -1.21 -16.40 11.52
C GLY A 245 -0.40 -15.88 10.33
N SER A 246 0.34 -16.73 9.62
CA SER A 246 1.06 -16.39 8.39
C SER A 246 0.13 -16.01 7.24
N LEU A 247 -1.12 -16.50 7.23
CA LEU A 247 -2.13 -16.07 6.26
C LEU A 247 -2.61 -14.63 6.51
N ILE A 248 -2.51 -14.14 7.74
CA ILE A 248 -2.76 -12.72 8.04
C ILE A 248 -1.68 -11.88 7.36
N THR A 249 -0.41 -12.29 7.44
CA THR A 249 0.70 -11.62 6.76
C THR A 249 0.49 -11.62 5.23
N ALA A 250 0.07 -12.74 4.66
CA ALA A 250 -0.21 -12.84 3.23
C ALA A 250 -1.35 -11.89 2.78
N ARG A 251 -2.44 -11.81 3.54
CA ARG A 251 -3.53 -10.85 3.25
C ARG A 251 -3.07 -9.41 3.36
N THR A 252 -2.35 -9.08 4.44
CA THR A 252 -1.78 -7.74 4.60
C THR A 252 -0.82 -7.39 3.46
N ALA A 253 -0.04 -8.36 2.96
CA ALA A 253 0.82 -8.17 1.79
C ALA A 253 0.02 -7.78 0.54
N LEU A 254 -1.09 -8.46 0.27
CA LEU A 254 -2.00 -8.12 -0.84
C LEU A 254 -2.58 -6.71 -0.67
N ASP A 255 -3.05 -6.36 0.54
CA ASP A 255 -3.57 -5.02 0.85
C ASP A 255 -2.49 -3.93 0.66
N GLN A 256 -1.22 -4.29 0.80
CA GLN A 256 -0.05 -3.42 0.60
C GLN A 256 0.47 -3.43 -0.86
N GLY A 257 -0.19 -4.13 -1.78
CA GLY A 257 0.24 -4.28 -3.17
C GLY A 257 1.54 -5.08 -3.32
N ARG A 258 1.80 -6.03 -2.43
CA ARG A 258 2.94 -6.96 -2.51
C ARG A 258 2.53 -8.26 -3.15
N ASP A 259 3.45 -8.85 -3.90
CA ASP A 259 3.24 -10.19 -4.44
C ASP A 259 3.16 -11.23 -3.32
N VAL A 260 2.19 -12.11 -3.43
CA VAL A 260 2.04 -13.25 -2.52
C VAL A 260 2.33 -14.54 -3.29
N MET A 261 3.22 -15.31 -2.71
CA MET A 261 3.67 -16.58 -3.26
C MET A 261 3.49 -17.68 -2.22
N ALA A 262 3.27 -18.91 -2.65
CA ALA A 262 3.07 -20.00 -1.72
C ALA A 262 3.68 -21.32 -2.21
N VAL A 263 4.27 -22.05 -1.28
CA VAL A 263 4.78 -23.41 -1.54
C VAL A 263 3.62 -24.40 -1.52
N PRO A 264 3.40 -25.18 -2.57
CA PRO A 264 2.33 -26.17 -2.62
C PRO A 264 2.61 -27.34 -1.66
N GLY A 265 1.57 -27.98 -1.21
CA GLY A 265 1.69 -29.20 -0.43
C GLY A 265 0.59 -30.19 -0.72
N HIS A 266 0.70 -31.40 -0.15
CA HIS A 266 -0.26 -32.47 -0.41
C HIS A 266 -1.67 -32.04 0.06
N PRO A 267 -2.74 -32.19 -0.74
CA PRO A 267 -4.10 -31.75 -0.38
C PRO A 267 -4.65 -32.35 0.91
N MET A 268 -4.19 -33.55 1.29
CA MET A 268 -4.58 -34.21 2.53
C MET A 268 -3.75 -33.77 3.75
N ASP A 269 -2.72 -32.96 3.57
CA ASP A 269 -1.96 -32.38 4.69
C ASP A 269 -2.61 -31.08 5.16
N ALA A 270 -3.17 -31.09 6.35
CA ALA A 270 -3.80 -29.91 6.93
C ALA A 270 -2.86 -28.70 7.06
N ARG A 271 -1.53 -28.94 7.18
CA ARG A 271 -0.51 -27.88 7.25
C ARG A 271 -0.26 -27.18 5.92
N ALA A 272 -0.62 -27.82 4.80
CA ALA A 272 -0.50 -27.24 3.47
C ALA A 272 -1.78 -26.53 3.02
N SER A 273 -2.88 -26.72 3.72
CA SER A 273 -4.20 -26.24 3.29
C SER A 273 -4.24 -24.73 3.05
N GLY A 274 -3.59 -23.93 3.87
CA GLY A 274 -3.53 -22.47 3.70
C GLY A 274 -2.73 -22.05 2.48
N CYS A 275 -1.58 -22.68 2.23
CA CYS A 275 -0.78 -22.43 1.01
C CYS A 275 -1.56 -22.81 -0.25
N ASN A 276 -2.21 -23.98 -0.25
CA ASN A 276 -3.03 -24.42 -1.38
C ASN A 276 -4.23 -23.49 -1.65
N PHE A 277 -4.83 -22.90 -0.59
CA PHE A 277 -5.85 -21.87 -0.75
C PHE A 277 -5.29 -20.59 -1.39
N LEU A 278 -4.13 -20.12 -0.94
CA LEU A 278 -3.49 -18.96 -1.54
C LEU A 278 -3.20 -19.16 -3.03
N ILE A 279 -2.67 -20.32 -3.41
CA ILE A 279 -2.39 -20.68 -4.82
C ILE A 279 -3.68 -20.70 -5.64
N ARG A 280 -4.73 -21.35 -5.13
CA ARG A 280 -6.03 -21.38 -5.79
C ARG A 280 -6.61 -19.96 -5.99
N ASP A 281 -6.34 -19.06 -5.05
CA ASP A 281 -6.84 -17.70 -5.05
C ASP A 281 -5.88 -16.74 -5.81
N GLY A 282 -4.87 -17.26 -6.52
CA GLY A 282 -4.00 -16.52 -7.46
C GLY A 282 -2.58 -16.26 -6.98
N ALA A 283 -2.18 -16.73 -5.80
CA ALA A 283 -0.78 -16.62 -5.39
C ALA A 283 0.14 -17.46 -6.29
N VAL A 284 1.32 -16.92 -6.58
CA VAL A 284 2.32 -17.62 -7.40
C VAL A 284 2.77 -18.89 -6.68
N LEU A 285 2.74 -20.01 -7.40
CA LEU A 285 3.21 -21.31 -6.89
C LEU A 285 4.74 -21.34 -6.90
N VAL A 286 5.34 -21.66 -5.76
CA VAL A 286 6.80 -21.72 -5.56
C VAL A 286 7.26 -23.16 -5.35
N ARG A 287 8.11 -23.67 -6.24
CA ARG A 287 8.78 -24.98 -6.17
C ARG A 287 10.23 -24.84 -5.71
N ASN A 288 10.86 -23.74 -6.10
CA ASN A 288 12.28 -23.44 -5.91
C ASN A 288 12.51 -21.91 -5.85
N VAL A 289 13.75 -21.49 -5.73
CA VAL A 289 14.10 -20.05 -5.65
C VAL A 289 13.93 -19.35 -6.99
N GLU A 290 14.12 -20.06 -8.09
CA GLU A 290 14.02 -19.55 -9.46
C GLU A 290 12.60 -19.00 -9.71
N ASP A 291 11.56 -19.70 -9.24
CA ASP A 291 10.16 -19.26 -9.35
C ASP A 291 9.95 -17.89 -8.66
N ILE A 292 10.63 -17.65 -7.53
CA ILE A 292 10.54 -16.37 -6.80
C ILE A 292 11.29 -15.29 -7.57
N ILE A 293 12.49 -15.58 -8.06
CA ILE A 293 13.32 -14.59 -8.78
C ILE A 293 12.64 -14.19 -10.09
N GLU A 294 12.09 -15.15 -10.82
CA GLU A 294 11.35 -14.93 -12.07
C GLU A 294 10.13 -14.02 -11.82
N ALA A 295 9.35 -14.29 -10.77
CA ALA A 295 8.20 -13.48 -10.42
C ALA A 295 8.55 -12.06 -9.95
N LEU A 296 9.76 -11.86 -9.40
CA LEU A 296 10.26 -10.56 -8.96
C LEU A 296 11.05 -9.81 -10.03
N ALA A 297 11.39 -10.46 -11.15
CA ALA A 297 12.01 -9.80 -12.27
C ALA A 297 11.09 -8.65 -12.71
N PRO A 298 11.67 -7.46 -13.05
CA PRO A 298 10.87 -6.43 -13.70
C PRO A 298 10.12 -7.10 -14.86
N ALA A 299 8.82 -6.88 -14.99
CA ALA A 299 8.16 -7.19 -16.23
C ALA A 299 9.02 -6.48 -17.29
N GLU A 300 9.77 -7.24 -18.08
CA GLU A 300 10.30 -6.65 -19.30
C GLU A 300 9.08 -6.01 -19.94
N ASP A 301 9.16 -4.72 -20.23
CA ASP A 301 8.24 -4.07 -21.15
C ASP A 301 8.36 -4.82 -22.50
N ILE A 302 7.79 -6.01 -22.51
CA ILE A 302 7.32 -6.64 -23.73
C ILE A 302 6.03 -5.88 -24.07
N ALA A 303 6.13 -4.57 -24.26
CA ALA A 303 5.35 -3.97 -25.30
C ALA A 303 5.80 -4.77 -26.55
N PRO A 304 4.95 -5.65 -27.15
CA PRO A 304 5.27 -6.09 -28.46
C PRO A 304 5.52 -4.79 -29.22
N GLU A 305 6.78 -4.54 -29.64
CA GLU A 305 7.00 -3.65 -30.77
C GLU A 305 6.15 -4.30 -31.87
N LEU A 306 4.88 -3.93 -31.90
CA LEU A 306 4.11 -4.00 -33.11
C LEU A 306 5.03 -3.31 -34.10
N PRO A 307 5.54 -4.02 -35.14
CA PRO A 307 6.31 -3.37 -36.18
C PRO A 307 5.43 -2.21 -36.59
N LEU A 308 5.78 -1.01 -36.13
CA LEU A 308 5.26 0.20 -36.75
C LEU A 308 5.87 0.13 -38.16
N GLU A 309 5.11 -0.50 -39.06
CA GLU A 309 5.35 -0.19 -40.49
C GLU A 309 5.46 1.32 -40.49
N PRO A 310 6.57 1.85 -41.10
CA PRO A 310 6.75 3.29 -41.13
C PRO A 310 5.42 3.85 -41.65
N ALA A 311 4.72 4.54 -40.76
CA ALA A 311 3.42 5.11 -41.10
C ALA A 311 3.68 5.92 -42.33
N ASN A 312 3.16 5.44 -43.46
CA ASN A 312 3.08 6.32 -44.64
C ASN A 312 2.54 7.64 -44.10
N PRO A 313 3.23 8.76 -44.33
CA PRO A 313 2.74 10.04 -43.84
C PRO A 313 1.25 10.07 -44.17
N PRO A 314 0.35 10.32 -43.17
CA PRO A 314 -1.07 10.25 -43.41
C PRO A 314 -1.33 11.03 -44.69
N ALA A 315 -1.91 10.35 -45.71
CA ALA A 315 -2.33 11.03 -46.89
C ALA A 315 -3.07 12.26 -46.40
N VAL A 316 -2.56 13.45 -46.76
CA VAL A 316 -3.21 14.70 -46.41
C VAL A 316 -4.57 14.62 -47.11
N ILE A 317 -5.56 14.13 -46.38
CA ILE A 317 -6.95 14.25 -46.76
C ILE A 317 -7.15 15.75 -46.76
N PRO A 318 -7.41 16.36 -47.94
CA PRO A 318 -7.67 17.80 -47.96
C PRO A 318 -8.81 17.99 -46.99
N ALA A 319 -8.58 18.74 -45.89
CA ALA A 319 -9.64 19.13 -44.99
C ALA A 319 -10.68 19.82 -45.85
N GLY A 320 -11.80 19.10 -46.10
CA GLY A 320 -12.93 19.71 -46.77
C GLY A 320 -13.25 21.00 -46.02
N ALA A 321 -13.29 22.10 -46.75
CA ALA A 321 -13.56 23.41 -46.19
C ALA A 321 -14.72 23.25 -45.19
N PRO A 322 -14.64 23.82 -43.97
CA PRO A 322 -15.73 23.72 -42.98
C PRO A 322 -16.99 24.20 -43.67
N GLN A 323 -17.97 23.28 -43.89
CA GLN A 323 -19.28 23.64 -44.38
C GLN A 323 -19.94 24.50 -43.33
N THR A 324 -19.79 25.83 -43.46
CA THR A 324 -20.53 26.79 -42.64
C THR A 324 -21.99 26.65 -42.93
N ARG A 325 -22.71 25.92 -42.10
CA ARG A 325 -24.17 25.85 -42.16
C ARG A 325 -24.71 27.22 -41.87
N SER A 326 -25.78 27.56 -42.58
CA SER A 326 -26.56 28.74 -42.27
C SER A 326 -27.23 28.55 -40.88
N LEU A 327 -27.40 29.62 -40.13
CA LEU A 327 -28.11 29.60 -38.84
C LEU A 327 -29.52 28.95 -38.93
N ARG A 328 -30.15 29.02 -40.12
CA ARG A 328 -31.44 28.39 -40.39
C ARG A 328 -31.33 26.87 -40.43
N GLU A 329 -30.34 26.31 -41.11
CA GLU A 329 -30.15 24.86 -41.21
C GLU A 329 -29.78 24.24 -39.85
N THR A 330 -29.03 24.97 -39.02
CA THR A 330 -28.72 24.52 -37.64
C THR A 330 -29.99 24.53 -36.76
N ALA A 331 -30.81 25.60 -36.84
CA ALA A 331 -32.05 25.70 -36.10
C ALA A 331 -33.09 24.64 -36.53
N ASP A 332 -33.15 24.30 -37.82
CA ASP A 332 -34.02 23.27 -38.32
C ASP A 332 -33.59 21.87 -37.88
N LEU A 333 -32.28 21.59 -37.81
CA LEU A 333 -31.76 20.33 -37.28
C LEU A 333 -32.04 20.20 -35.77
N HIS A 334 -31.81 21.27 -34.99
CA HIS A 334 -32.16 21.29 -33.56
C HIS A 334 -33.63 20.99 -33.34
N ARG A 335 -34.53 21.57 -34.14
CA ARG A 335 -35.98 21.31 -34.05
C ARG A 335 -36.29 19.84 -34.37
N GLN A 336 -35.73 19.28 -35.42
CA GLN A 336 -35.92 17.87 -35.80
C GLN A 336 -35.44 16.91 -34.72
N ILE A 337 -34.27 17.18 -34.09
CA ILE A 337 -33.76 16.40 -32.96
C ILE A 337 -34.74 16.42 -31.79
N LEU A 338 -35.23 17.60 -31.41
CA LEU A 338 -36.14 17.75 -30.28
C LEU A 338 -37.54 17.15 -30.54
N ASP A 339 -38.03 17.19 -31.78
CA ASP A 339 -39.32 16.60 -32.15
C ASP A 339 -39.27 15.05 -32.15
N ARG A 340 -38.06 14.46 -32.32
CA ARG A 340 -37.88 13.00 -32.29
C ARG A 340 -37.57 12.48 -30.91
N LEU A 341 -37.00 13.29 -30.02
CA LEU A 341 -36.71 12.91 -28.66
C LEU A 341 -37.98 13.02 -27.79
N GLY A 342 -38.29 11.95 -27.09
CA GLY A 342 -39.30 11.89 -26.04
C GLY A 342 -38.71 11.84 -24.63
N PRO A 343 -39.58 11.66 -23.63
CA PRO A 343 -39.10 11.37 -22.26
C PRO A 343 -38.44 9.98 -22.17
N SER A 344 -38.71 9.08 -23.10
CA SER A 344 -38.05 7.76 -23.19
C SER A 344 -36.70 7.89 -23.90
N PRO A 345 -35.61 7.32 -23.33
CA PRO A 345 -34.28 7.41 -23.90
C PRO A 345 -34.15 6.71 -25.25
N VAL A 346 -33.50 7.34 -26.23
CA VAL A 346 -33.26 6.82 -27.60
C VAL A 346 -31.72 6.79 -27.81
N ALA A 347 -31.22 5.75 -28.48
CA ALA A 347 -29.80 5.65 -28.80
C ALA A 347 -29.42 6.70 -29.87
N GLU A 348 -28.24 7.33 -29.69
CA GLU A 348 -27.73 8.36 -30.61
C GLU A 348 -27.63 7.84 -32.04
N ASP A 349 -27.18 6.60 -32.25
CA ASP A 349 -27.09 5.97 -33.57
C ASP A 349 -28.47 5.78 -34.25
N GLN A 350 -29.49 5.52 -33.46
CA GLN A 350 -30.85 5.39 -33.96
C GLN A 350 -31.42 6.76 -34.40
N LEU A 351 -31.21 7.78 -33.55
CA LEU A 351 -31.61 9.14 -33.86
C LEU A 351 -30.92 9.68 -35.12
N THR A 352 -29.63 9.38 -35.29
CA THR A 352 -28.84 9.74 -36.46
C THR A 352 -29.37 9.10 -37.74
N ARG A 353 -29.75 7.82 -37.69
CA ARG A 353 -30.37 7.10 -38.81
C ARG A 353 -31.77 7.64 -39.15
N ASP A 354 -32.57 7.92 -38.13
CA ASP A 354 -33.96 8.38 -38.30
C ASP A 354 -34.02 9.78 -38.95
N LEU A 355 -33.00 10.60 -38.67
CA LEU A 355 -32.92 11.96 -39.27
C LEU A 355 -32.12 12.01 -40.56
N GLY A 356 -31.52 10.89 -41.00
CA GLY A 356 -30.70 10.82 -42.21
C GLY A 356 -29.48 11.76 -42.19
N ALA A 357 -29.07 12.19 -41.01
CA ALA A 357 -27.95 13.10 -40.82
C ALA A 357 -26.66 12.32 -40.66
N SER A 358 -25.50 12.92 -41.00
CA SER A 358 -24.21 12.30 -40.72
C SER A 358 -23.80 12.52 -39.26
N ALA A 359 -22.96 11.64 -38.70
CA ALA A 359 -22.42 11.77 -37.33
C ALA A 359 -21.69 13.13 -37.14
N ALA A 360 -21.00 13.60 -38.18
CA ALA A 360 -20.32 14.91 -38.18
C ALA A 360 -21.28 16.10 -38.09
N GLN A 361 -22.53 15.86 -38.42
CA GLN A 361 -23.61 16.85 -38.34
C GLN A 361 -24.36 16.78 -37.00
N MET A 362 -24.55 15.58 -36.49
CA MET A 362 -25.28 15.34 -35.24
C MET A 362 -24.50 15.74 -34.00
N ALA A 363 -23.20 15.42 -33.96
CA ALA A 363 -22.39 15.64 -32.76
C ALA A 363 -22.37 17.12 -32.30
N PRO A 364 -22.11 18.13 -33.14
CA PRO A 364 -22.21 19.52 -32.72
C PRO A 364 -23.58 19.94 -32.26
N ALA A 365 -24.62 19.56 -33.01
CA ALA A 365 -26.00 19.92 -32.70
C ALA A 365 -26.50 19.33 -31.37
N LEU A 366 -26.08 18.08 -31.04
CA LEU A 366 -26.38 17.45 -29.76
C LEU A 366 -25.64 18.12 -28.64
N THR A 367 -24.37 18.48 -28.84
CA THR A 367 -23.58 19.21 -27.84
C THR A 367 -24.18 20.56 -27.51
N ASP A 368 -24.64 21.31 -28.52
CA ASP A 368 -25.29 22.60 -28.30
C ASP A 368 -26.61 22.43 -27.49
N LEU A 369 -27.44 21.43 -27.84
CA LEU A 369 -28.70 21.14 -27.13
C LEU A 369 -28.48 20.60 -25.71
N GLU A 370 -27.37 19.88 -25.45
CA GLU A 370 -26.96 19.45 -24.12
C GLU A 370 -26.51 20.66 -23.27
N LEU A 371 -25.72 21.58 -23.84
CA LEU A 371 -25.30 22.83 -23.18
C LEU A 371 -26.47 23.76 -22.90
N GLU A 372 -27.47 23.78 -23.77
CA GLU A 372 -28.73 24.51 -23.53
C GLU A 372 -29.65 23.83 -22.50
N GLY A 373 -29.27 22.64 -22.00
CA GLY A 373 -30.06 21.88 -21.03
C GLY A 373 -31.39 21.35 -21.57
N ARG A 374 -31.52 21.18 -22.89
CA ARG A 374 -32.73 20.69 -23.55
C ARG A 374 -32.70 19.18 -23.81
N VAL A 375 -31.51 18.61 -23.94
CA VAL A 375 -31.25 17.19 -24.10
C VAL A 375 -30.41 16.70 -22.95
N HIS A 376 -30.69 15.51 -22.46
CA HIS A 376 -29.94 14.86 -21.39
C HIS A 376 -29.33 13.56 -21.91
N ARG A 377 -28.00 13.41 -21.79
CA ARG A 377 -27.28 12.18 -22.13
C ARG A 377 -27.19 11.26 -20.92
N GLN A 378 -27.55 10.01 -21.10
CA GLN A 378 -27.51 8.95 -20.09
C GLN A 378 -26.40 7.96 -20.39
N PRO A 379 -25.95 7.17 -19.38
CA PRO A 379 -24.97 6.09 -19.58
C PRO A 379 -25.40 5.15 -20.73
N GLY A 380 -24.44 4.75 -21.60
CA GLY A 380 -24.71 3.93 -22.76
C GLY A 380 -25.06 4.71 -24.04
N GLY A 381 -24.84 6.03 -24.08
CA GLY A 381 -25.07 6.85 -25.26
C GLY A 381 -26.58 7.08 -25.60
N LEU A 382 -27.41 6.98 -24.59
CA LEU A 382 -28.87 7.22 -24.72
C LEU A 382 -29.18 8.70 -24.49
N LEU A 383 -30.10 9.26 -25.31
CA LEU A 383 -30.51 10.65 -25.31
C LEU A 383 -32.01 10.77 -25.00
N SER A 384 -32.37 11.72 -24.14
CA SER A 384 -33.79 12.04 -23.83
C SER A 384 -33.99 13.54 -23.70
N LEU A 385 -35.23 14.00 -23.82
CA LEU A 385 -35.57 15.39 -23.50
C LEU A 385 -35.33 15.66 -22.01
N ALA A 386 -34.74 16.78 -21.72
CA ALA A 386 -34.62 17.24 -20.33
C ALA A 386 -36.02 17.57 -19.77
N PRO A 387 -36.33 17.20 -18.52
CA PRO A 387 -37.58 17.56 -17.90
C PRO A 387 -37.74 19.08 -17.85
N ARG A 388 -38.84 19.63 -18.33
CA ARG A 388 -39.13 21.07 -18.25
C ARG A 388 -39.12 21.49 -16.77
N ALA A 389 -38.22 22.40 -16.42
CA ALA A 389 -38.26 23.07 -15.14
C ALA A 389 -39.54 23.93 -15.09
N GLY A 390 -40.60 23.43 -14.41
CA GLY A 390 -41.81 24.21 -14.24
C GLY A 390 -43.02 23.38 -13.79
N SER A 391 -43.22 23.38 -12.49
CA SER A 391 -44.42 23.38 -11.65
C SER A 391 -44.32 22.44 -10.45
N ALA A 392 -43.56 22.85 -9.45
CA ALA A 392 -43.88 22.46 -8.08
C ALA A 392 -45.20 23.17 -7.76
N ARG A 393 -46.32 22.50 -7.89
CA ARG A 393 -47.53 22.87 -7.15
C ARG A 393 -47.39 22.33 -5.73
N ILE A 394 -47.33 23.28 -4.82
CA ILE A 394 -47.58 23.13 -3.39
C ILE A 394 -48.94 22.42 -3.21
N SER A 395 -48.95 21.33 -2.50
CA SER A 395 -50.09 20.86 -1.71
C SER A 395 -49.51 20.08 -0.50
#